data_e353884a0646f9aa367560156c514706
#
_entry.id   e353884a0646f9aa367560156c514706
#
_cell.length_a   1.000
_cell.length_b   1.000
_cell.length_c   1.000
_cell.angle_alpha   90.00
_cell.angle_beta   90.00
_cell.angle_gamma   90.00
#
_symmetry.space_group_name_H-M   'P 1'
#
loop_
_entity.id
_entity.type
_entity.pdbx_description
1 polymer ?
#
loop_
_entity_poly.entity_id
_entity_poly.type
_entity_poly.pdbx_seq_one_letter_code
_entity_poly.pdbx_strand_id
1 'polypeptide(L)'
;MKVLLSAYSCEPGRGSERGVGWKVAREVARSHEVWVLARPDESKEAIEAELAARPVPNLHFVYFTMPFWQDSLRWGSFGALQLHYYLWQIQAYFVGRRLHKEVGFDLCHHVTFVKYSSPSFLSLLPIPFVWGAVGGGESAPPKFWQDFSNKAKLYERARNLSRGTGEKDPFVKLTIKNCAAVRATTKDTAEKLYKMGADKVQIVPEVGLLEEEVQTLAQFPLPSSELVRFISVGRLLHWKGFHLGLRAFAKANLPEAEYWIVGDGPETNALKALAKEYGIEKQVKLWGRLPREETLEKLSECHVLVHPSLHDSGGWVCIEGMAAGRPIICLNLGGPAVQVTDDSGFRITADNPEQTTQAMTDAMVKLAQDADLRVSMGLAGRDIVQQNYSWNVVGQRLNEVYDKVVNEYERSDAHESTVVAQG
;
A
#
# COMPACT_ATOMS: atom_id res chain seq x y z
N MET A 1 10.70 18.82 -16.18
CA MET A 1 9.46 18.44 -16.88
C MET A 1 8.24 19.04 -16.16
N LYS A 2 7.14 19.23 -16.87
CA LYS A 2 5.84 19.60 -16.32
C LYS A 2 4.99 18.32 -16.18
N VAL A 3 4.65 17.96 -14.96
CA VAL A 3 4.01 16.68 -14.65
C VAL A 3 2.59 16.91 -14.14
N LEU A 4 1.61 16.21 -14.72
CA LEU A 4 0.24 16.17 -14.24
C LEU A 4 0.04 14.94 -13.38
N LEU A 5 -0.28 15.11 -12.09
CA LEU A 5 -0.61 14.03 -11.16
C LEU A 5 -2.12 13.94 -10.93
N SER A 6 -2.66 12.74 -10.99
CA SER A 6 -4.03 12.45 -10.55
C SER A 6 -3.99 11.84 -9.15
N ALA A 7 -4.37 12.61 -8.14
CA ALA A 7 -4.38 12.19 -6.74
C ALA A 7 -5.77 12.41 -6.12
N TYR A 8 -6.72 11.52 -6.46
CA TYR A 8 -8.08 11.54 -5.92
C TYR A 8 -8.13 11.63 -4.40
N SER A 9 -7.16 11.03 -3.72
CA SER A 9 -6.93 11.11 -2.28
C SER A 9 -5.52 11.63 -2.02
N CYS A 10 -5.41 12.80 -1.35
CA CYS A 10 -4.15 13.47 -1.12
C CYS A 10 -4.28 14.34 0.14
N GLU A 11 -3.59 14.01 1.23
CA GLU A 11 -3.70 14.76 2.48
C GLU A 11 -2.37 14.71 3.26
N PRO A 12 -1.80 15.87 3.66
CA PRO A 12 -0.61 15.93 4.49
C PRO A 12 -0.87 15.36 5.90
N GLY A 13 0.17 14.81 6.52
CA GLY A 13 0.09 14.28 7.89
C GLY A 13 -0.71 12.98 8.04
N ARG A 14 -1.23 12.41 6.95
CA ARG A 14 -1.97 11.15 6.97
C ARG A 14 -1.11 9.97 6.55
N GLY A 15 -1.44 8.79 7.09
CA GLY A 15 -0.94 7.51 6.62
C GLY A 15 -1.77 6.95 5.46
N SER A 16 -1.39 5.75 5.00
CA SER A 16 -2.09 5.03 3.93
C SER A 16 -2.18 5.84 2.63
N GLU A 17 -3.18 5.58 1.81
CA GLU A 17 -3.32 6.12 0.46
C GLU A 17 -3.40 7.65 0.39
N ARG A 18 -4.02 8.31 1.38
CA ARG A 18 -4.07 9.79 1.44
C ARG A 18 -2.67 10.39 1.56
N GLY A 19 -1.85 9.81 2.43
CA GLY A 19 -0.46 10.22 2.61
C GLY A 19 0.42 9.90 1.40
N VAL A 20 0.13 8.84 0.65
CA VAL A 20 0.86 8.51 -0.59
C VAL A 20 0.71 9.64 -1.61
N GLY A 21 -0.52 10.10 -1.88
CA GLY A 21 -0.76 11.19 -2.81
C GLY A 21 0.04 12.44 -2.49
N TRP A 22 0.05 12.85 -1.22
CA TRP A 22 0.80 14.01 -0.76
C TRP A 22 2.32 13.82 -0.88
N LYS A 23 2.83 12.66 -0.42
CA LYS A 23 4.27 12.38 -0.41
C LYS A 23 4.82 12.24 -1.82
N VAL A 24 4.11 11.55 -2.73
CA VAL A 24 4.49 11.47 -4.14
C VAL A 24 4.51 12.87 -4.78
N ALA A 25 3.48 13.67 -4.56
CA ALA A 25 3.43 15.03 -5.11
C ALA A 25 4.63 15.88 -4.65
N ARG A 26 4.98 15.82 -3.38
CA ARG A 26 6.15 16.52 -2.83
C ARG A 26 7.48 16.02 -3.37
N GLU A 27 7.66 14.70 -3.46
CA GLU A 27 8.92 14.13 -3.95
C GLU A 27 9.12 14.43 -5.44
N VAL A 28 8.06 14.34 -6.26
CA VAL A 28 8.14 14.69 -7.68
C VAL A 28 8.40 16.19 -7.87
N ALA A 29 7.82 17.06 -7.02
CA ALA A 29 8.02 18.51 -7.08
C ALA A 29 9.46 18.96 -6.73
N ARG A 30 10.30 18.08 -6.20
CA ARG A 30 11.73 18.39 -6.00
C ARG A 30 12.51 18.54 -7.30
N SER A 31 12.08 17.83 -8.34
CA SER A 31 12.80 17.77 -9.63
C SER A 31 11.97 18.30 -10.82
N HIS A 32 10.66 18.43 -10.63
CA HIS A 32 9.71 18.76 -11.69
C HIS A 32 8.74 19.85 -11.26
N GLU A 33 8.11 20.50 -12.23
CA GLU A 33 6.94 21.37 -11.99
C GLU A 33 5.67 20.52 -12.04
N VAL A 34 4.88 20.51 -10.98
CA VAL A 34 3.84 19.52 -10.74
C VAL A 34 2.47 20.16 -10.57
N TRP A 35 1.49 19.67 -11.30
CA TRP A 35 0.06 19.97 -11.10
C TRP A 35 -0.67 18.75 -10.58
N VAL A 36 -1.35 18.89 -9.44
CA VAL A 36 -2.05 17.80 -8.77
C VAL A 36 -3.55 18.00 -8.90
N LEU A 37 -4.21 17.07 -9.57
CA LEU A 37 -5.66 16.98 -9.59
C LEU A 37 -6.14 16.34 -8.29
N ALA A 38 -6.84 17.08 -7.44
CA ALA A 38 -7.30 16.63 -6.14
C ALA A 38 -8.75 17.03 -5.87
N ARG A 39 -9.38 16.35 -4.89
CA ARG A 39 -10.72 16.73 -4.43
C ARG A 39 -10.63 17.82 -3.36
N PRO A 40 -11.58 18.78 -3.36
CA PRO A 40 -11.63 19.82 -2.33
C PRO A 40 -12.21 19.34 -1.00
N ASP A 41 -13.15 18.38 -1.02
CA ASP A 41 -13.99 17.97 0.09
C ASP A 41 -13.24 17.25 1.24
N GLU A 42 -12.07 16.71 0.97
CA GLU A 42 -11.36 15.87 1.92
C GLU A 42 -10.09 16.53 2.50
N SER A 43 -9.41 17.35 1.71
CA SER A 43 -8.02 17.69 2.03
C SER A 43 -7.57 19.10 1.65
N LYS A 44 -8.41 19.91 1.00
CA LYS A 44 -8.01 21.23 0.52
C LYS A 44 -7.46 22.10 1.65
N GLU A 45 -8.19 22.21 2.76
CA GLU A 45 -7.78 23.05 3.89
C GLU A 45 -6.44 22.58 4.49
N ALA A 46 -6.26 21.27 4.65
CA ALA A 46 -5.01 20.70 5.19
C ALA A 46 -3.82 20.93 4.24
N ILE A 47 -4.03 20.80 2.93
CA ILE A 47 -3.00 21.05 1.92
C ILE A 47 -2.61 22.52 1.89
N GLU A 48 -3.59 23.44 1.87
CA GLU A 48 -3.34 24.88 1.84
C GLU A 48 -2.62 25.34 3.13
N ALA A 49 -3.00 24.82 4.30
CA ALA A 49 -2.34 25.10 5.56
C ALA A 49 -0.88 24.61 5.57
N GLU A 50 -0.63 23.40 5.06
CA GLU A 50 0.73 22.86 5.01
C GLU A 50 1.60 23.64 4.00
N LEU A 51 1.07 24.01 2.84
CA LEU A 51 1.79 24.81 1.84
C LEU A 51 2.05 26.26 2.31
N ALA A 52 1.16 26.81 3.13
CA ALA A 52 1.39 28.11 3.76
C ALA A 52 2.51 28.05 4.80
N ALA A 53 2.58 26.95 5.58
CA ALA A 53 3.61 26.73 6.57
C ALA A 53 4.97 26.33 5.96
N ARG A 54 4.94 25.52 4.90
CA ARG A 54 6.11 24.96 4.21
C ARG A 54 5.92 25.04 2.70
N PRO A 55 6.18 26.20 2.07
CA PRO A 55 5.97 26.40 0.64
C PRO A 55 6.78 25.44 -0.23
N VAL A 56 6.13 24.92 -1.28
CA VAL A 56 6.78 24.13 -2.33
C VAL A 56 6.49 24.83 -3.66
N PRO A 57 7.42 25.65 -4.19
CA PRO A 57 7.15 26.55 -5.33
C PRO A 57 6.71 25.84 -6.60
N ASN A 58 7.20 24.62 -6.84
CA ASN A 58 6.91 23.84 -8.04
C ASN A 58 5.68 22.95 -7.92
N LEU A 59 4.85 23.12 -6.89
CA LEU A 59 3.70 22.26 -6.60
C LEU A 59 2.39 23.06 -6.65
N HIS A 60 1.56 22.76 -7.64
CA HIS A 60 0.30 23.44 -7.90
C HIS A 60 -0.87 22.48 -7.70
N PHE A 61 -1.87 22.86 -6.92
CA PHE A 61 -3.08 22.07 -6.74
C PHE A 61 -4.23 22.59 -7.56
N VAL A 62 -4.94 21.70 -8.25
CA VAL A 62 -6.16 21.97 -9.01
C VAL A 62 -7.30 21.17 -8.38
N TYR A 63 -8.13 21.86 -7.65
CA TYR A 63 -9.26 21.24 -6.95
C TYR A 63 -10.50 21.24 -7.83
N PHE A 64 -11.14 20.09 -7.96
CA PHE A 64 -12.43 19.97 -8.60
C PHE A 64 -13.23 18.79 -8.05
N THR A 65 -14.55 18.90 -8.19
CA THR A 65 -15.48 17.83 -7.87
C THR A 65 -16.66 17.90 -8.83
N MET A 66 -17.56 16.94 -8.78
CA MET A 66 -18.74 16.93 -9.63
C MET A 66 -19.76 17.97 -9.12
N PRO A 67 -20.36 18.81 -10.00
CA PRO A 67 -21.28 19.86 -9.59
C PRO A 67 -22.50 19.35 -8.81
N PHE A 68 -22.98 18.14 -9.17
CA PHE A 68 -24.16 17.51 -8.56
C PHE A 68 -23.82 16.59 -7.39
N TRP A 69 -22.53 16.30 -7.13
CA TRP A 69 -22.08 15.41 -6.07
C TRP A 69 -20.74 15.90 -5.49
N GLN A 70 -20.82 16.92 -4.65
CA GLN A 70 -19.64 17.60 -4.12
C GLN A 70 -18.96 16.82 -2.97
N ASP A 71 -19.75 16.18 -2.11
CA ASP A 71 -19.26 15.37 -0.99
C ASP A 71 -19.25 13.89 -1.37
N SER A 72 -18.05 13.34 -1.53
CA SER A 72 -17.85 11.93 -1.88
C SER A 72 -18.38 10.92 -0.85
N LEU A 73 -18.48 11.34 0.41
CA LEU A 73 -18.94 10.52 1.53
C LEU A 73 -20.43 10.71 1.86
N ARG A 74 -21.12 11.59 1.16
CA ARG A 74 -22.52 11.96 1.43
C ARG A 74 -23.45 10.78 1.64
N TRP A 75 -23.25 9.68 0.93
CA TRP A 75 -24.11 8.50 1.02
C TRP A 75 -23.53 7.36 1.85
N GLY A 76 -22.37 7.56 2.48
CA GLY A 76 -21.79 6.67 3.50
C GLY A 76 -21.52 5.23 3.07
N SER A 77 -21.74 4.86 1.81
CA SER A 77 -21.57 3.50 1.32
C SER A 77 -20.32 3.35 0.45
N PHE A 78 -19.67 2.21 0.57
CA PHE A 78 -18.49 1.90 -0.26
C PHE A 78 -18.82 1.93 -1.76
N GLY A 79 -20.00 1.46 -2.16
CA GLY A 79 -20.45 1.47 -3.56
C GLY A 79 -20.62 2.89 -4.11
N ALA A 80 -21.18 3.81 -3.29
CA ALA A 80 -21.32 5.21 -3.66
C ALA A 80 -19.95 5.89 -3.89
N LEU A 81 -18.98 5.62 -3.02
CA LEU A 81 -17.62 6.12 -3.19
C LEU A 81 -16.96 5.60 -4.48
N GLN A 82 -17.19 4.33 -4.85
CA GLN A 82 -16.64 3.77 -6.09
C GLN A 82 -17.27 4.42 -7.33
N LEU A 83 -18.60 4.67 -7.32
CA LEU A 83 -19.29 5.36 -8.39
C LEU A 83 -18.82 6.83 -8.49
N HIS A 84 -18.71 7.52 -7.36
CA HIS A 84 -18.17 8.88 -7.33
C HIS A 84 -16.76 8.93 -7.94
N TYR A 85 -15.89 8.01 -7.54
CA TYR A 85 -14.54 7.92 -8.08
C TYR A 85 -14.53 7.69 -9.60
N TYR A 86 -15.36 6.78 -10.10
CA TYR A 86 -15.46 6.50 -11.54
C TYR A 86 -15.88 7.74 -12.34
N LEU A 87 -16.92 8.45 -11.88
CA LEU A 87 -17.40 9.68 -12.51
C LEU A 87 -16.37 10.82 -12.40
N TRP A 88 -15.68 10.90 -11.26
CA TRP A 88 -14.60 11.86 -11.07
C TRP A 88 -13.45 11.66 -12.07
N GLN A 89 -13.11 10.42 -12.40
CA GLN A 89 -12.09 10.11 -13.40
C GLN A 89 -12.48 10.61 -14.81
N ILE A 90 -13.76 10.55 -15.17
CA ILE A 90 -14.25 11.14 -16.43
C ILE A 90 -14.04 12.66 -16.42
N GLN A 91 -14.40 13.32 -15.33
CA GLN A 91 -14.20 14.75 -15.20
C GLN A 91 -12.71 15.14 -15.17
N ALA A 92 -11.87 14.32 -14.53
CA ALA A 92 -10.43 14.50 -14.50
C ALA A 92 -9.83 14.61 -15.92
N TYR A 93 -10.35 13.82 -16.87
CA TYR A 93 -9.93 13.93 -18.28
C TYR A 93 -10.22 15.31 -18.87
N PHE A 94 -11.42 15.84 -18.69
CA PHE A 94 -11.77 17.15 -19.24
C PHE A 94 -10.97 18.29 -18.59
N VAL A 95 -10.78 18.22 -17.27
CA VAL A 95 -9.93 19.17 -16.53
C VAL A 95 -8.49 19.07 -16.99
N GLY A 96 -7.93 17.85 -17.04
CA GLY A 96 -6.55 17.59 -17.46
C GLY A 96 -6.30 18.04 -18.93
N ARG A 97 -7.24 17.76 -19.82
CA ARG A 97 -7.17 18.20 -21.24
C ARG A 97 -7.15 19.72 -21.38
N ARG A 98 -7.96 20.44 -20.59
CA ARG A 98 -7.95 21.91 -20.59
C ARG A 98 -6.61 22.44 -20.08
N LEU A 99 -6.17 21.93 -18.93
CA LEU A 99 -4.89 22.32 -18.34
C LEU A 99 -3.70 21.99 -19.25
N HIS A 100 -3.73 20.85 -19.94
CA HIS A 100 -2.67 20.51 -20.87
C HIS A 100 -2.54 21.51 -22.03
N LYS A 101 -3.67 22.06 -22.53
CA LYS A 101 -3.64 23.11 -23.55
C LYS A 101 -3.03 24.42 -23.04
N GLU A 102 -3.19 24.71 -21.75
CA GLU A 102 -2.70 25.93 -21.11
C GLU A 102 -1.23 25.82 -20.67
N VAL A 103 -0.84 24.66 -20.14
CA VAL A 103 0.45 24.42 -19.47
C VAL A 103 1.45 23.69 -20.37
N GLY A 104 0.97 22.72 -21.16
CA GLY A 104 1.83 21.84 -21.97
C GLY A 104 2.56 20.80 -21.08
N PHE A 105 1.85 19.79 -20.57
CA PHE A 105 2.44 18.73 -19.75
C PHE A 105 3.28 17.77 -20.58
N ASP A 106 4.39 17.35 -20.04
CA ASP A 106 5.29 16.35 -20.64
C ASP A 106 4.85 14.92 -20.28
N LEU A 107 4.17 14.75 -19.13
CA LEU A 107 3.78 13.43 -18.59
C LEU A 107 2.54 13.55 -17.70
N CYS A 108 1.72 12.49 -17.70
CA CYS A 108 0.63 12.32 -16.74
C CYS A 108 0.83 11.05 -15.92
N HIS A 109 0.63 11.13 -14.59
CA HIS A 109 0.73 9.99 -13.68
C HIS A 109 -0.49 9.89 -12.76
N HIS A 110 -1.13 8.72 -12.70
CA HIS A 110 -2.24 8.45 -11.80
C HIS A 110 -1.74 7.74 -10.54
N VAL A 111 -1.79 8.43 -9.40
CA VAL A 111 -1.08 8.08 -8.15
C VAL A 111 -1.95 7.41 -7.10
N THR A 112 -3.20 7.87 -6.86
CA THR A 112 -4.03 7.35 -5.75
C THR A 112 -5.38 6.82 -6.20
N PHE A 113 -5.97 5.91 -5.42
CA PHE A 113 -7.16 5.14 -5.76
C PHE A 113 -6.98 4.26 -7.01
N VAL A 114 -5.73 3.94 -7.32
CA VAL A 114 -5.36 3.19 -8.51
C VAL A 114 -5.65 1.71 -8.31
N LYS A 115 -6.75 1.25 -8.89
CA LYS A 115 -7.16 -0.15 -8.85
C LYS A 115 -7.09 -0.76 -10.24
N TYR A 116 -6.58 -1.98 -10.33
CA TYR A 116 -6.49 -2.71 -11.59
C TYR A 116 -7.83 -2.89 -12.32
N SER A 117 -8.94 -2.78 -11.58
CA SER A 117 -10.32 -2.95 -12.07
C SER A 117 -11.09 -1.61 -12.22
N SER A 118 -10.38 -0.49 -12.27
CA SER A 118 -11.00 0.84 -12.46
C SER A 118 -10.19 1.65 -13.48
N PRO A 119 -10.82 2.32 -14.46
CA PRO A 119 -10.11 3.03 -15.50
C PRO A 119 -9.48 4.34 -15.00
N SER A 120 -8.51 4.84 -15.77
CA SER A 120 -8.05 6.22 -15.71
C SER A 120 -8.26 6.88 -17.07
N PHE A 121 -9.21 7.79 -17.19
CA PHE A 121 -9.48 8.48 -18.45
C PHE A 121 -8.38 9.49 -18.83
N LEU A 122 -7.48 9.84 -17.91
CA LEU A 122 -6.29 10.64 -18.21
C LEU A 122 -5.32 9.92 -19.16
N SER A 123 -5.41 8.61 -19.29
CA SER A 123 -4.67 7.82 -20.31
C SER A 123 -5.05 8.18 -21.75
N LEU A 124 -6.10 8.99 -21.95
CA LEU A 124 -6.52 9.49 -23.26
C LEU A 124 -5.88 10.84 -23.64
N LEU A 125 -5.09 11.44 -22.75
CA LEU A 125 -4.33 12.63 -23.09
C LEU A 125 -3.22 12.27 -24.09
N PRO A 126 -2.88 13.18 -25.02
CA PRO A 126 -1.84 12.95 -26.04
C PRO A 126 -0.43 13.16 -25.46
N ILE A 127 -0.15 12.53 -24.34
CA ILE A 127 1.13 12.57 -23.60
C ILE A 127 1.39 11.22 -22.93
N PRO A 128 2.64 10.88 -22.62
CA PRO A 128 2.97 9.66 -21.89
C PRO A 128 2.19 9.52 -20.60
N PHE A 129 1.60 8.34 -20.38
CA PHE A 129 0.79 8.07 -19.19
C PHE A 129 1.41 6.96 -18.34
N VAL A 130 1.69 7.27 -17.08
CA VAL A 130 2.14 6.31 -16.05
C VAL A 130 0.93 5.90 -15.18
N TRP A 131 0.69 4.61 -15.06
CA TRP A 131 -0.39 4.08 -14.24
C TRP A 131 0.16 3.30 -13.05
N GLY A 132 -0.05 3.81 -11.88
CA GLY A 132 0.38 3.08 -10.66
C GLY A 132 0.97 3.94 -9.54
N ALA A 133 1.24 3.34 -8.39
CA ALA A 133 1.22 1.88 -8.18
C ALA A 133 -0.21 1.33 -8.14
N VAL A 134 -0.54 0.45 -9.07
CA VAL A 134 -1.84 -0.19 -9.18
C VAL A 134 -1.95 -1.28 -8.13
N GLY A 135 -3.02 -1.23 -7.34
CA GLY A 135 -3.32 -2.23 -6.32
C GLY A 135 -4.64 -2.95 -6.56
N GLY A 136 -5.02 -3.73 -5.56
CA GLY A 136 -6.35 -4.29 -5.50
C GLY A 136 -6.50 -5.70 -6.09
N GLY A 137 -5.43 -6.32 -6.61
CA GLY A 137 -5.43 -7.69 -7.12
C GLY A 137 -5.43 -8.77 -6.03
N GLU A 138 -4.98 -8.41 -4.84
CA GLU A 138 -4.82 -9.34 -3.71
C GLU A 138 -6.16 -9.88 -3.22
N SER A 139 -6.21 -11.17 -2.93
CA SER A 139 -7.39 -11.85 -2.38
C SER A 139 -6.99 -12.86 -1.32
N ALA A 140 -7.79 -13.00 -0.29
CA ALA A 140 -7.60 -14.08 0.67
C ALA A 140 -7.74 -15.44 -0.03
N PRO A 141 -6.77 -16.36 0.10
CA PRO A 141 -6.83 -17.65 -0.56
C PRO A 141 -8.08 -18.44 -0.14
N PRO A 142 -8.77 -19.12 -1.06
CA PRO A 142 -10.07 -19.75 -0.81
C PRO A 142 -10.09 -20.73 0.37
N LYS A 143 -9.00 -21.45 0.61
CA LYS A 143 -8.90 -22.39 1.73
C LYS A 143 -9.00 -21.73 3.11
N PHE A 144 -8.67 -20.44 3.23
CA PHE A 144 -8.78 -19.67 4.46
C PHE A 144 -10.19 -19.18 4.77
N TRP A 145 -11.10 -19.24 3.79
CA TRP A 145 -12.48 -18.82 3.99
C TRP A 145 -13.26 -19.70 4.98
N GLN A 146 -12.76 -20.91 5.27
CA GLN A 146 -13.37 -21.73 6.32
C GLN A 146 -13.38 -21.04 7.69
N ASP A 147 -12.35 -20.22 7.97
CA ASP A 147 -12.23 -19.45 9.22
C ASP A 147 -13.06 -18.15 9.21
N PHE A 148 -13.65 -17.78 8.09
CA PHE A 148 -14.40 -16.56 7.95
C PHE A 148 -15.84 -16.72 8.38
N SER A 149 -16.39 -15.69 9.05
CA SER A 149 -17.82 -15.59 9.33
C SER A 149 -18.63 -15.52 8.02
N ASN A 150 -19.91 -15.84 8.08
CA ASN A 150 -20.80 -15.74 6.90
C ASN A 150 -20.83 -14.31 6.33
N LYS A 151 -20.78 -13.29 7.20
CA LYS A 151 -20.68 -11.89 6.78
C LYS A 151 -19.38 -11.59 6.02
N ALA A 152 -18.27 -12.12 6.51
CA ALA A 152 -16.97 -11.98 5.86
C ALA A 152 -16.93 -12.70 4.49
N LYS A 153 -17.50 -13.92 4.41
CA LYS A 153 -17.63 -14.66 3.14
C LYS A 153 -18.48 -13.90 2.12
N LEU A 154 -19.57 -13.28 2.56
CA LEU A 154 -20.42 -12.46 1.70
C LEU A 154 -19.66 -11.22 1.18
N TYR A 155 -18.92 -10.56 2.07
CA TYR A 155 -18.07 -9.43 1.70
C TYR A 155 -17.04 -9.81 0.63
N GLU A 156 -16.31 -10.93 0.80
CA GLU A 156 -15.31 -11.37 -0.18
C GLU A 156 -15.94 -11.75 -1.53
N ARG A 157 -17.13 -12.38 -1.52
CA ARG A 157 -17.89 -12.67 -2.75
C ARG A 157 -18.29 -11.40 -3.49
N ALA A 158 -18.85 -10.42 -2.77
CA ALA A 158 -19.25 -9.14 -3.35
C ALA A 158 -18.03 -8.37 -3.91
N ARG A 159 -16.91 -8.38 -3.19
CA ARG A 159 -15.65 -7.79 -3.63
C ARG A 159 -15.12 -8.45 -4.90
N ASN A 160 -15.12 -9.79 -4.97
CA ASN A 160 -14.68 -10.52 -6.14
C ASN A 160 -15.60 -10.29 -7.35
N LEU A 161 -16.91 -10.21 -7.13
CA LEU A 161 -17.88 -9.89 -8.20
C LEU A 161 -17.63 -8.48 -8.76
N SER A 162 -17.48 -7.49 -7.89
CA SER A 162 -17.16 -6.11 -8.29
C SER A 162 -15.85 -6.01 -9.10
N ARG A 163 -14.84 -6.78 -8.73
CA ARG A 163 -13.59 -6.87 -9.48
C ARG A 163 -13.78 -7.53 -10.85
N GLY A 164 -14.50 -8.63 -10.89
CA GLY A 164 -14.80 -9.33 -12.14
C GLY A 164 -15.59 -8.47 -13.14
N THR A 165 -16.43 -7.54 -12.68
CA THR A 165 -17.08 -6.56 -13.57
C THR A 165 -16.07 -5.54 -14.09
N GLY A 166 -15.18 -5.04 -13.24
CA GLY A 166 -14.10 -4.12 -13.64
C GLY A 166 -13.11 -4.75 -14.62
N GLU A 167 -12.78 -6.04 -14.48
CA GLU A 167 -11.91 -6.77 -15.43
C GLU A 167 -12.50 -6.82 -16.85
N LYS A 168 -13.82 -6.69 -16.97
CA LYS A 168 -14.54 -6.68 -18.27
C LYS A 168 -14.79 -5.27 -18.79
N ASP A 169 -14.50 -4.22 -18.01
CA ASP A 169 -14.71 -2.84 -18.41
C ASP A 169 -13.80 -2.47 -19.59
N PRO A 170 -14.35 -2.06 -20.76
CA PRO A 170 -13.56 -1.70 -21.93
C PRO A 170 -12.64 -0.48 -21.66
N PHE A 171 -13.02 0.42 -20.75
CA PHE A 171 -12.21 1.58 -20.43
C PHE A 171 -10.98 1.22 -19.56
N VAL A 172 -11.06 0.16 -18.76
CA VAL A 172 -9.88 -0.37 -18.07
C VAL A 172 -8.89 -0.96 -19.08
N LYS A 173 -9.39 -1.72 -20.06
CA LYS A 173 -8.54 -2.25 -21.15
C LYS A 173 -7.92 -1.12 -21.98
N LEU A 174 -8.69 -0.08 -22.24
CA LEU A 174 -8.20 1.12 -22.93
C LEU A 174 -7.13 1.84 -22.12
N THR A 175 -7.32 1.95 -20.80
CA THR A 175 -6.29 2.49 -19.90
C THR A 175 -4.99 1.70 -20.01
N ILE A 176 -5.05 0.36 -19.92
CA ILE A 176 -3.87 -0.53 -20.05
C ILE A 176 -3.18 -0.31 -21.40
N LYS A 177 -3.95 -0.28 -22.49
CA LYS A 177 -3.40 -0.11 -23.84
C LYS A 177 -2.65 1.22 -24.03
N ASN A 178 -3.11 2.28 -23.39
CA ASN A 178 -2.55 3.62 -23.53
C ASN A 178 -1.45 3.94 -22.49
N CYS A 179 -1.12 3.00 -21.59
CA CYS A 179 -0.07 3.22 -20.62
C CYS A 179 1.32 3.14 -21.26
N ALA A 180 2.15 4.14 -21.05
CA ALA A 180 3.57 4.08 -21.33
C ALA A 180 4.33 3.26 -20.27
N ALA A 181 3.86 3.28 -19.01
CA ALA A 181 4.34 2.41 -17.94
C ALA A 181 3.20 1.99 -17.02
N VAL A 182 3.19 0.71 -16.63
CA VAL A 182 2.28 0.15 -15.63
C VAL A 182 3.09 -0.34 -14.45
N ARG A 183 2.74 0.13 -13.25
CA ARG A 183 3.40 -0.21 -11.99
C ARG A 183 2.39 -0.86 -11.07
N ALA A 184 2.66 -2.04 -10.57
CA ALA A 184 1.79 -2.78 -9.65
C ALA A 184 2.39 -2.84 -8.24
N THR A 185 1.57 -2.79 -7.21
CA THR A 185 2.02 -2.92 -5.81
C THR A 185 2.47 -4.32 -5.48
N THR A 186 1.91 -5.35 -6.14
CA THR A 186 2.10 -6.77 -5.78
C THR A 186 2.13 -7.67 -7.01
N LYS A 187 2.65 -8.90 -6.82
CA LYS A 187 2.61 -9.94 -7.84
C LYS A 187 1.18 -10.31 -8.23
N ASP A 188 0.27 -10.39 -7.24
CA ASP A 188 -1.15 -10.71 -7.48
C ASP A 188 -1.79 -9.69 -8.44
N THR A 189 -1.53 -8.39 -8.21
CA THR A 189 -2.04 -7.33 -9.08
C THR A 189 -1.38 -7.38 -10.46
N ALA A 190 -0.08 -7.63 -10.55
CA ALA A 190 0.63 -7.75 -11.82
C ALA A 190 0.06 -8.91 -12.68
N GLU A 191 -0.21 -10.07 -12.07
CA GLU A 191 -0.83 -11.21 -12.76
C GLU A 191 -2.22 -10.87 -13.33
N LYS A 192 -3.02 -10.08 -12.59
CA LYS A 192 -4.31 -9.60 -13.09
C LYS A 192 -4.14 -8.68 -14.29
N LEU A 193 -3.18 -7.75 -14.23
CA LEU A 193 -2.87 -6.83 -15.33
C LEU A 193 -2.37 -7.57 -16.57
N TYR A 194 -1.51 -8.55 -16.43
CA TYR A 194 -1.06 -9.41 -17.55
C TYR A 194 -2.24 -10.16 -18.20
N LYS A 195 -3.14 -10.74 -17.41
CA LYS A 195 -4.36 -11.39 -17.92
C LYS A 195 -5.30 -10.45 -18.68
N MET A 196 -5.21 -9.14 -18.37
CA MET A 196 -6.00 -8.08 -19.02
C MET A 196 -5.29 -7.45 -20.23
N GLY A 197 -4.08 -7.89 -20.56
CA GLY A 197 -3.34 -7.48 -21.76
C GLY A 197 -2.24 -6.44 -21.53
N ALA A 198 -1.77 -6.26 -20.29
CA ALA A 198 -0.56 -5.48 -20.05
C ALA A 198 0.68 -6.28 -20.49
N ASP A 199 1.58 -5.64 -21.25
CA ASP A 199 2.79 -6.31 -21.75
C ASP A 199 3.94 -6.30 -20.74
N LYS A 200 4.10 -5.18 -20.03
CA LYS A 200 5.17 -4.98 -19.05
C LYS A 200 4.60 -4.34 -17.79
N VAL A 201 4.76 -5.01 -16.66
CA VAL A 201 4.34 -4.51 -15.36
C VAL A 201 5.53 -4.51 -14.42
N GLN A 202 5.87 -3.34 -13.88
CA GLN A 202 6.87 -3.22 -12.83
C GLN A 202 6.20 -3.50 -11.48
N ILE A 203 6.79 -4.37 -10.66
CA ILE A 203 6.29 -4.61 -9.29
C ILE A 203 7.06 -3.70 -8.35
N VAL A 204 6.38 -2.65 -7.88
CA VAL A 204 6.96 -1.64 -6.98
C VAL A 204 5.91 -1.20 -5.98
N PRO A 205 6.04 -1.57 -4.71
CA PRO A 205 5.17 -1.05 -3.68
C PRO A 205 5.46 0.46 -3.49
N GLU A 206 4.47 1.30 -3.70
CA GLU A 206 4.56 2.73 -3.43
C GLU A 206 4.25 3.01 -1.96
N VAL A 207 5.12 2.50 -1.11
CA VAL A 207 5.11 2.73 0.33
C VAL A 207 6.50 3.23 0.72
N GLY A 208 6.54 4.12 1.69
CA GLY A 208 7.79 4.65 2.19
C GLY A 208 7.61 5.34 3.53
N LEU A 209 8.70 5.54 4.23
CA LEU A 209 8.80 6.32 5.45
C LEU A 209 9.49 7.64 5.15
N LEU A 210 9.16 8.68 5.91
CA LEU A 210 9.93 9.92 5.88
C LEU A 210 11.33 9.64 6.45
N GLU A 211 12.33 10.36 5.99
CA GLU A 211 13.72 10.19 6.47
C GLU A 211 13.80 10.33 7.99
N GLU A 212 13.07 11.28 8.56
CA GLU A 212 12.97 11.49 10.01
C GLU A 212 12.33 10.28 10.73
N GLU A 213 11.34 9.65 10.12
CA GLU A 213 10.71 8.43 10.66
C GLU A 213 11.70 7.24 10.61
N VAL A 214 12.44 7.08 9.52
CA VAL A 214 13.48 6.05 9.41
C VAL A 214 14.53 6.23 10.48
N GLN A 215 15.05 7.46 10.66
CA GLN A 215 16.04 7.76 11.68
C GLN A 215 15.53 7.52 13.10
N THR A 216 14.30 7.92 13.40
CA THR A 216 13.68 7.71 14.71
C THR A 216 13.51 6.21 15.00
N LEU A 217 12.98 5.44 14.06
CA LEU A 217 12.78 3.99 14.22
C LEU A 217 14.13 3.25 14.33
N ALA A 218 15.15 3.69 13.61
CA ALA A 218 16.48 3.11 13.69
C ALA A 218 17.17 3.28 15.06
N GLN A 219 16.72 4.22 15.89
CA GLN A 219 17.22 4.40 17.26
C GLN A 219 16.63 3.40 18.26
N PHE A 220 15.57 2.68 17.90
CA PHE A 220 15.00 1.70 18.82
C PHE A 220 16.00 0.59 19.11
N PRO A 221 16.03 0.07 20.37
CA PRO A 221 16.96 -1.01 20.73
C PRO A 221 16.71 -2.25 19.89
N LEU A 222 17.78 -2.97 19.53
CA LEU A 222 17.67 -4.23 18.83
C LEU A 222 17.04 -5.30 19.74
N PRO A 223 16.36 -6.32 19.17
CA PRO A 223 15.58 -7.29 19.92
C PRO A 223 16.42 -8.41 20.56
N SER A 224 17.30 -8.05 21.50
CA SER A 224 18.28 -8.94 22.16
C SER A 224 17.83 -9.55 23.49
N SER A 225 16.71 -9.10 24.07
CA SER A 225 16.19 -9.57 25.36
C SER A 225 15.72 -11.05 25.30
N GLU A 226 15.83 -11.77 26.43
CA GLU A 226 15.31 -13.12 26.59
C GLU A 226 13.77 -13.17 26.67
N LEU A 227 13.13 -12.16 27.29
CA LEU A 227 11.68 -12.03 27.29
C LEU A 227 11.20 -11.56 25.92
N VAL A 228 10.64 -12.48 25.15
CA VAL A 228 10.24 -12.18 23.76
C VAL A 228 8.80 -11.70 23.69
N ARG A 229 8.60 -10.51 23.10
CA ARG A 229 7.29 -9.93 22.79
C ARG A 229 7.07 -9.92 21.29
N PHE A 230 6.05 -10.64 20.85
CA PHE A 230 5.54 -10.55 19.48
C PHE A 230 4.51 -9.41 19.42
N ILE A 231 4.43 -8.73 18.28
CA ILE A 231 3.43 -7.69 18.07
C ILE A 231 2.76 -7.81 16.70
N SER A 232 1.45 -7.60 16.66
CA SER A 232 0.70 -7.37 15.44
C SER A 232 -0.01 -6.02 15.51
N VAL A 233 0.07 -5.25 14.43
CA VAL A 233 -0.53 -3.90 14.35
C VAL A 233 -1.44 -3.81 13.14
N GLY A 234 -2.66 -3.32 13.34
CA GLY A 234 -3.58 -3.04 12.24
C GLY A 234 -5.05 -3.13 12.61
N ARG A 235 -5.93 -2.80 11.67
CA ARG A 235 -7.37 -2.95 11.85
C ARG A 235 -7.74 -4.42 12.00
N LEU A 236 -8.51 -4.77 13.01
CA LEU A 236 -8.91 -6.15 13.30
C LEU A 236 -10.04 -6.61 12.37
N LEU A 237 -9.63 -6.91 11.12
CA LEU A 237 -10.50 -7.36 10.03
C LEU A 237 -10.21 -8.84 9.72
N HIS A 238 -11.20 -9.57 9.25
CA HIS A 238 -11.10 -11.01 8.98
C HIS A 238 -9.90 -11.37 8.07
N TRP A 239 -9.61 -10.55 7.05
CA TRP A 239 -8.49 -10.80 6.14
C TRP A 239 -7.12 -10.39 6.68
N LYS A 240 -7.06 -9.71 7.81
CA LYS A 240 -5.78 -9.39 8.47
C LYS A 240 -5.17 -10.58 9.22
N GLY A 241 -5.91 -11.68 9.35
CA GLY A 241 -5.39 -12.97 9.77
C GLY A 241 -4.89 -13.06 11.22
N PHE A 242 -5.23 -12.11 12.10
CA PHE A 242 -4.77 -12.11 13.49
C PHE A 242 -5.08 -13.41 14.24
N HIS A 243 -6.14 -14.11 13.87
CA HIS A 243 -6.49 -15.42 14.39
C HIS A 243 -5.43 -16.48 14.07
N LEU A 244 -4.76 -16.41 12.91
CA LEU A 244 -3.66 -17.31 12.57
C LEU A 244 -2.44 -17.06 13.46
N GLY A 245 -2.12 -15.78 13.71
CA GLY A 245 -1.06 -15.39 14.64
C GLY A 245 -1.31 -15.88 16.07
N LEU A 246 -2.56 -15.75 16.58
CA LEU A 246 -2.92 -16.27 17.90
C LEU A 246 -2.84 -17.79 17.99
N ARG A 247 -3.32 -18.51 16.96
CA ARG A 247 -3.21 -19.98 16.89
C ARG A 247 -1.74 -20.40 16.87
N ALA A 248 -0.90 -19.74 16.10
CA ALA A 248 0.52 -20.02 16.02
C ALA A 248 1.23 -19.77 17.36
N PHE A 249 0.91 -18.67 18.03
CA PHE A 249 1.47 -18.34 19.34
C PHE A 249 1.04 -19.35 20.41
N ALA A 250 -0.23 -19.73 20.46
CA ALA A 250 -0.70 -20.77 21.36
C ALA A 250 0.01 -22.11 21.16
N LYS A 251 0.18 -22.51 19.89
CA LYS A 251 0.86 -23.76 19.52
C LYS A 251 2.35 -23.74 19.80
N ALA A 252 2.98 -22.55 19.74
CA ALA A 252 4.40 -22.35 20.05
C ALA A 252 4.74 -22.68 21.52
N ASN A 253 3.75 -22.60 22.42
CA ASN A 253 3.86 -22.92 23.83
C ASN A 253 5.11 -22.29 24.50
N LEU A 254 5.21 -20.98 24.39
CA LEU A 254 6.32 -20.16 24.89
C LEU A 254 5.90 -19.52 26.23
N PRO A 255 6.21 -20.10 27.40
CA PRO A 255 5.67 -19.66 28.68
C PRO A 255 6.10 -18.24 29.08
N GLU A 256 7.31 -17.83 28.68
CA GLU A 256 7.89 -16.52 29.01
C GLU A 256 7.66 -15.46 27.91
N ALA A 257 6.90 -15.79 26.84
CA ALA A 257 6.62 -14.85 25.77
C ALA A 257 5.27 -14.15 25.93
N GLU A 258 5.16 -12.96 25.34
CA GLU A 258 3.90 -12.22 25.22
C GLU A 258 3.54 -11.99 23.76
N TYR A 259 2.23 -11.90 23.46
CA TYR A 259 1.75 -11.48 22.15
C TYR A 259 0.84 -10.26 22.25
N TRP A 260 1.28 -9.15 21.67
CA TRP A 260 0.58 -7.89 21.70
C TRP A 260 -0.17 -7.64 20.39
N ILE A 261 -1.41 -7.18 20.49
CA ILE A 261 -2.23 -6.82 19.34
C ILE A 261 -2.67 -5.37 19.52
N VAL A 262 -2.20 -4.52 18.60
CA VAL A 262 -2.55 -3.09 18.56
C VAL A 262 -3.50 -2.84 17.40
N GLY A 263 -4.69 -2.37 17.72
CA GLY A 263 -5.73 -2.07 16.76
C GLY A 263 -7.11 -2.43 17.25
N ASP A 264 -8.11 -2.06 16.47
CA ASP A 264 -9.52 -2.30 16.74
C ASP A 264 -10.26 -2.71 15.46
N GLY A 265 -11.39 -3.37 15.62
CA GLY A 265 -12.23 -3.80 14.51
C GLY A 265 -13.25 -4.88 14.86
N PRO A 266 -14.00 -5.34 13.84
CA PRO A 266 -15.07 -6.33 14.04
C PRO A 266 -14.60 -7.66 14.64
N GLU A 267 -13.33 -8.03 14.47
CA GLU A 267 -12.79 -9.29 14.98
C GLU A 267 -12.33 -9.22 16.45
N THR A 268 -12.40 -8.06 17.12
CA THR A 268 -11.90 -7.88 18.49
C THR A 268 -12.43 -8.93 19.47
N ASN A 269 -13.75 -9.17 19.47
CA ASN A 269 -14.38 -10.12 20.39
C ASN A 269 -14.03 -11.57 20.03
N ALA A 270 -13.93 -11.89 18.75
CA ALA A 270 -13.52 -13.22 18.29
C ALA A 270 -12.08 -13.54 18.71
N LEU A 271 -11.16 -12.57 18.61
CA LEU A 271 -9.77 -12.74 19.04
C LEU A 271 -9.64 -12.91 20.55
N LYS A 272 -10.44 -12.18 21.36
CA LYS A 272 -10.51 -12.37 22.81
C LYS A 272 -11.01 -13.78 23.18
N ALA A 273 -12.06 -14.24 22.53
CA ALA A 273 -12.61 -15.57 22.73
C ALA A 273 -11.59 -16.66 22.37
N LEU A 274 -10.89 -16.47 21.25
CA LEU A 274 -9.85 -17.40 20.79
C LEU A 274 -8.67 -17.47 21.76
N ALA A 275 -8.20 -16.34 22.30
CA ALA A 275 -7.14 -16.31 23.30
C ALA A 275 -7.54 -17.08 24.58
N LYS A 276 -8.81 -16.95 25.01
CA LYS A 276 -9.35 -17.70 26.14
C LYS A 276 -9.49 -19.19 25.85
N GLU A 277 -9.96 -19.56 24.66
CA GLU A 277 -10.12 -20.95 24.22
C GLU A 277 -8.77 -21.70 24.25
N TYR A 278 -7.68 -21.01 23.84
CA TYR A 278 -6.33 -21.58 23.89
C TYR A 278 -5.62 -21.42 25.24
N GLY A 279 -6.24 -20.80 26.25
CA GLY A 279 -5.65 -20.62 27.58
C GLY A 279 -4.45 -19.65 27.61
N ILE A 280 -4.35 -18.75 26.63
CA ILE A 280 -3.24 -17.78 26.49
C ILE A 280 -3.64 -16.33 26.84
N GLU A 281 -4.80 -16.12 27.43
CA GLU A 281 -5.32 -14.78 27.75
C GLU A 281 -4.40 -13.95 28.64
N LYS A 282 -3.59 -14.60 29.48
CA LYS A 282 -2.61 -13.91 30.35
C LYS A 282 -1.37 -13.42 29.60
N GLN A 283 -1.04 -14.06 28.48
CA GLN A 283 0.11 -13.74 27.65
C GLN A 283 -0.27 -12.81 26.48
N VAL A 284 -1.56 -12.69 26.15
CA VAL A 284 -2.05 -11.88 25.04
C VAL A 284 -2.58 -10.54 25.53
N LYS A 285 -2.06 -9.45 24.99
CA LYS A 285 -2.51 -8.09 25.30
C LYS A 285 -3.16 -7.46 24.07
N LEU A 286 -4.46 -7.18 24.15
CA LEU A 286 -5.19 -6.41 23.15
C LEU A 286 -5.25 -4.95 23.61
N TRP A 287 -4.43 -4.08 22.98
CA TRP A 287 -4.29 -2.67 23.36
C TRP A 287 -5.41 -1.77 22.83
N GLY A 288 -6.24 -2.29 21.91
CA GLY A 288 -7.20 -1.45 21.20
C GLY A 288 -6.52 -0.53 20.20
N ARG A 289 -7.24 0.47 19.73
CA ARG A 289 -6.72 1.49 18.82
C ARG A 289 -5.88 2.50 19.60
N LEU A 290 -4.63 2.62 19.26
CA LEU A 290 -3.71 3.62 19.82
C LEU A 290 -3.41 4.71 18.77
N PRO A 291 -3.05 5.93 19.20
CA PRO A 291 -2.38 6.93 18.38
C PRO A 291 -1.10 6.35 17.75
N ARG A 292 -0.63 6.98 16.65
CA ARG A 292 0.58 6.50 15.95
C ARG A 292 1.81 6.45 16.86
N GLU A 293 2.03 7.52 17.63
CA GLU A 293 3.18 7.64 18.53
C GLU A 293 3.19 6.51 19.56
N GLU A 294 2.08 6.28 20.27
CA GLU A 294 1.95 5.17 21.22
C GLU A 294 2.09 3.79 20.54
N THR A 295 1.60 3.66 19.29
CA THR A 295 1.79 2.42 18.52
C THR A 295 3.27 2.15 18.25
N LEU A 296 4.04 3.18 17.90
CA LEU A 296 5.48 3.06 17.70
C LEU A 296 6.23 2.79 19.02
N GLU A 297 5.79 3.37 20.14
CA GLU A 297 6.31 3.03 21.46
C GLU A 297 6.11 1.53 21.76
N LYS A 298 4.91 0.99 21.52
CA LYS A 298 4.67 -0.45 21.68
C LYS A 298 5.52 -1.30 20.75
N LEU A 299 5.76 -0.83 19.52
CA LEU A 299 6.68 -1.49 18.60
C LEU A 299 8.13 -1.48 19.14
N SER A 300 8.56 -0.41 19.82
CA SER A 300 9.91 -0.32 20.41
C SER A 300 10.12 -1.31 21.55
N GLU A 301 9.05 -1.66 22.29
CA GLU A 301 9.08 -2.61 23.40
C GLU A 301 9.04 -4.07 22.93
N CYS A 302 8.68 -4.33 21.67
CA CYS A 302 8.52 -5.66 21.11
C CYS A 302 9.76 -6.13 20.35
N HIS A 303 9.82 -7.43 20.06
CA HIS A 303 11.00 -8.09 19.51
C HIS A 303 10.78 -8.61 18.09
N VAL A 304 9.55 -9.00 17.74
CA VAL A 304 9.17 -9.57 16.45
C VAL A 304 7.83 -9.01 16.01
N LEU A 305 7.74 -8.54 14.77
CA LEU A 305 6.46 -8.16 14.18
C LEU A 305 5.83 -9.36 13.44
N VAL A 306 4.57 -9.64 13.76
CA VAL A 306 3.77 -10.68 13.11
C VAL A 306 2.69 -10.05 12.26
N HIS A 307 2.75 -10.23 10.95
CA HIS A 307 1.78 -9.67 10.00
C HIS A 307 1.11 -10.79 9.16
N PRO A 308 0.12 -11.49 9.72
CA PRO A 308 -0.47 -12.69 9.10
C PRO A 308 -1.57 -12.35 8.09
N SER A 309 -1.46 -11.22 7.40
CA SER A 309 -2.50 -10.70 6.52
C SER A 309 -2.67 -11.56 5.27
N LEU A 310 -3.90 -12.01 5.03
CA LEU A 310 -4.29 -12.82 3.87
C LEU A 310 -4.41 -12.00 2.57
N HIS A 311 -4.56 -10.69 2.67
CA HIS A 311 -4.35 -9.76 1.58
C HIS A 311 -4.04 -8.34 2.09
N ASP A 312 -2.99 -7.76 1.56
CA ASP A 312 -2.54 -6.40 1.87
C ASP A 312 -1.69 -5.88 0.71
N SER A 313 -2.07 -4.77 0.11
CA SER A 313 -1.31 -4.20 -1.01
C SER A 313 -0.08 -3.42 -0.53
N GLY A 314 -0.19 -2.72 0.60
CA GLY A 314 0.82 -1.77 1.06
C GLY A 314 1.82 -2.33 2.08
N GLY A 315 1.35 -3.10 3.06
CA GLY A 315 2.22 -3.66 4.10
C GLY A 315 3.02 -2.64 4.93
N TRP A 316 2.50 -1.42 5.14
CA TRP A 316 3.23 -0.33 5.82
C TRP A 316 3.85 -0.73 7.14
N VAL A 317 3.11 -1.50 7.95
CA VAL A 317 3.59 -1.94 9.25
C VAL A 317 4.84 -2.84 9.14
N CYS A 318 5.02 -3.55 8.03
CA CYS A 318 6.22 -4.36 7.81
C CYS A 318 7.45 -3.48 7.61
N ILE A 319 7.34 -2.38 6.84
CA ILE A 319 8.47 -1.45 6.69
C ILE A 319 8.73 -0.66 7.98
N GLU A 320 7.70 -0.33 8.77
CA GLU A 320 7.87 0.25 10.11
C GLU A 320 8.58 -0.72 11.06
N GLY A 321 8.19 -1.99 11.06
CA GLY A 321 8.84 -3.04 11.83
C GLY A 321 10.30 -3.26 11.44
N MET A 322 10.59 -3.34 10.14
CA MET A 322 11.95 -3.47 9.63
C MET A 322 12.80 -2.23 9.97
N ALA A 323 12.28 -1.02 9.81
CA ALA A 323 12.97 0.21 10.21
C ALA A 323 13.30 0.24 11.71
N ALA A 324 12.38 -0.28 12.52
CA ALA A 324 12.58 -0.43 13.97
C ALA A 324 13.55 -1.57 14.34
N GLY A 325 14.06 -2.31 13.36
CA GLY A 325 14.93 -3.47 13.57
C GLY A 325 14.19 -4.70 14.11
N ARG A 326 12.93 -4.90 13.74
CA ARG A 326 12.13 -6.06 14.13
C ARG A 326 12.11 -7.08 13.00
N PRO A 327 12.56 -8.34 13.21
CA PRO A 327 12.26 -9.42 12.28
C PRO A 327 10.78 -9.53 12.00
N ILE A 328 10.43 -9.83 10.76
CA ILE A 328 9.04 -9.92 10.33
C ILE A 328 8.63 -11.38 10.14
N ILE A 329 7.51 -11.79 10.72
CA ILE A 329 6.81 -13.02 10.30
C ILE A 329 5.58 -12.57 9.50
N CYS A 330 5.55 -12.83 8.21
CA CYS A 330 4.40 -12.47 7.35
C CYS A 330 4.02 -13.62 6.44
N LEU A 331 2.82 -13.56 5.87
CA LEU A 331 2.45 -14.47 4.79
C LEU A 331 3.15 -14.05 3.49
N ASN A 332 3.51 -15.02 2.67
CA ASN A 332 4.09 -14.80 1.34
C ASN A 332 2.99 -14.36 0.36
N LEU A 333 2.28 -13.29 0.71
CA LEU A 333 1.15 -12.71 -0.02
C LEU A 333 1.25 -11.19 -0.06
N GLY A 334 0.78 -10.60 -1.15
CA GLY A 334 0.62 -9.16 -1.30
C GLY A 334 1.91 -8.34 -1.15
N GLY A 335 1.79 -7.14 -0.58
CA GLY A 335 2.90 -6.20 -0.34
C GLY A 335 3.98 -6.73 0.61
N PRO A 336 3.64 -7.33 1.77
CA PRO A 336 4.62 -7.94 2.67
C PRO A 336 5.54 -8.94 1.98
N ALA A 337 5.03 -9.75 1.04
CA ALA A 337 5.84 -10.71 0.27
C ALA A 337 6.89 -10.05 -0.66
N VAL A 338 6.67 -8.79 -1.02
CA VAL A 338 7.60 -8.00 -1.85
C VAL A 338 8.63 -7.27 -0.98
N GLN A 339 8.23 -6.88 0.23
CA GLN A 339 9.03 -6.04 1.14
C GLN A 339 10.01 -6.86 1.99
N VAL A 340 9.54 -7.98 2.52
CA VAL A 340 10.31 -8.83 3.44
C VAL A 340 11.16 -9.79 2.63
N THR A 341 12.44 -9.91 2.99
CA THR A 341 13.38 -10.90 2.46
C THR A 341 13.68 -11.98 3.48
N ASP A 342 14.33 -13.05 3.07
CA ASP A 342 14.71 -14.13 3.98
C ASP A 342 15.77 -13.67 5.01
N ASP A 343 16.48 -12.57 4.72
CA ASP A 343 17.43 -11.95 5.65
C ASP A 343 16.74 -11.06 6.70
N SER A 344 15.51 -10.58 6.46
CA SER A 344 14.79 -9.66 7.36
C SER A 344 13.59 -10.31 8.05
N GLY A 345 13.28 -11.58 7.76
CA GLY A 345 12.15 -12.27 8.38
C GLY A 345 11.74 -13.55 7.69
N PHE A 346 10.60 -14.07 8.09
CA PHE A 346 10.00 -15.29 7.55
C PHE A 346 8.77 -14.99 6.70
N ARG A 347 8.82 -15.36 5.43
CA ARG A 347 7.69 -15.31 4.49
C ARG A 347 7.02 -16.68 4.45
N ILE A 348 5.92 -16.82 5.14
CA ILE A 348 5.21 -18.09 5.32
C ILE A 348 4.28 -18.36 4.15
N THR A 349 4.39 -19.53 3.54
CA THR A 349 3.51 -19.95 2.45
C THR A 349 2.07 -20.13 2.95
N ALA A 350 1.11 -19.56 2.23
CA ALA A 350 -0.30 -19.58 2.59
C ALA A 350 -1.04 -20.74 1.87
N ASP A 351 -0.72 -21.98 2.20
CA ASP A 351 -1.29 -23.18 1.59
C ASP A 351 -2.70 -23.49 2.11
N ASN A 352 -2.83 -23.55 3.42
CA ASN A 352 -4.08 -23.71 4.16
C ASN A 352 -3.86 -23.27 5.62
N PRO A 353 -4.93 -23.02 6.41
CA PRO A 353 -4.81 -22.51 7.77
C PRO A 353 -3.94 -23.36 8.69
N GLU A 354 -3.99 -24.69 8.59
CA GLU A 354 -3.26 -25.59 9.48
C GLU A 354 -1.75 -25.55 9.21
N GLN A 355 -1.33 -25.77 7.96
CA GLN A 355 0.07 -25.74 7.54
C GLN A 355 0.69 -24.35 7.74
N THR A 356 -0.07 -23.31 7.40
CA THR A 356 0.36 -21.92 7.61
C THR A 356 0.54 -21.61 9.09
N THR A 357 -0.40 -22.04 9.95
CA THR A 357 -0.27 -21.91 11.41
C THR A 357 0.96 -22.63 11.92
N GLN A 358 1.23 -23.86 11.45
CA GLN A 358 2.42 -24.62 11.86
C GLN A 358 3.71 -23.90 11.47
N ALA A 359 3.84 -23.46 10.23
CA ALA A 359 5.03 -22.75 9.77
C ALA A 359 5.25 -21.41 10.51
N MET A 360 4.16 -20.68 10.84
CA MET A 360 4.24 -19.50 11.72
C MET A 360 4.69 -19.88 13.14
N THR A 361 4.20 -21.00 13.68
CA THR A 361 4.62 -21.52 14.98
C THR A 361 6.12 -21.76 15.00
N ASP A 362 6.65 -22.48 13.99
CA ASP A 362 8.06 -22.82 13.90
C ASP A 362 8.93 -21.55 13.78
N ALA A 363 8.47 -20.54 13.04
CA ALA A 363 9.13 -19.23 12.95
C ALA A 363 9.12 -18.48 14.29
N MET A 364 7.99 -18.50 15.01
CA MET A 364 7.90 -17.89 16.35
C MET A 364 8.83 -18.56 17.34
N VAL A 365 8.87 -19.90 17.39
CA VAL A 365 9.77 -20.66 18.26
C VAL A 365 11.23 -20.34 17.93
N LYS A 366 11.60 -20.36 16.65
CA LYS A 366 12.96 -20.04 16.22
C LYS A 366 13.38 -18.64 16.64
N LEU A 367 12.54 -17.64 16.39
CA LEU A 367 12.84 -16.26 16.81
C LEU A 367 12.77 -16.06 18.33
N ALA A 368 12.01 -16.85 19.07
CA ALA A 368 12.01 -16.79 20.53
C ALA A 368 13.32 -17.32 21.13
N GLN A 369 13.88 -18.35 20.55
CA GLN A 369 15.05 -19.06 21.08
C GLN A 369 16.39 -18.49 20.61
N ASP A 370 16.43 -17.75 19.51
CA ASP A 370 17.66 -17.27 18.88
C ASP A 370 17.71 -15.73 18.85
N ALA A 371 18.38 -15.15 19.85
CA ALA A 371 18.54 -13.71 19.98
C ALA A 371 19.46 -13.11 18.88
N ASP A 372 20.49 -13.84 18.48
CA ASP A 372 21.43 -13.40 17.45
C ASP A 372 20.74 -13.35 16.09
N LEU A 373 19.89 -14.32 15.79
CA LEU A 373 19.06 -14.32 14.59
C LEU A 373 18.09 -13.12 14.59
N ARG A 374 17.46 -12.80 15.74
CA ARG A 374 16.60 -11.61 15.84
C ARG A 374 17.36 -10.32 15.53
N VAL A 375 18.57 -10.20 16.10
CA VAL A 375 19.43 -9.03 15.89
C VAL A 375 19.88 -8.93 14.43
N SER A 376 20.38 -10.02 13.85
CA SER A 376 20.85 -10.03 12.45
C SER A 376 19.73 -9.71 11.46
N MET A 377 18.55 -10.31 11.61
CA MET A 377 17.38 -10.00 10.79
C MET A 377 16.89 -8.56 10.99
N GLY A 378 16.96 -8.05 12.22
CA GLY A 378 16.62 -6.68 12.53
C GLY A 378 17.53 -5.68 11.83
N LEU A 379 18.84 -5.91 11.81
CA LEU A 379 19.81 -5.06 11.11
C LEU A 379 19.58 -5.11 9.58
N ALA A 380 19.42 -6.31 9.02
CA ALA A 380 19.10 -6.46 7.60
C ALA A 380 17.81 -5.73 7.21
N GLY A 381 16.78 -5.78 8.07
CA GLY A 381 15.54 -5.05 7.89
C GLY A 381 15.73 -3.53 7.82
N ARG A 382 16.56 -2.96 8.70
CA ARG A 382 16.92 -1.52 8.68
C ARG A 382 17.60 -1.14 7.37
N ASP A 383 18.58 -1.90 6.93
CA ASP A 383 19.30 -1.67 5.68
C ASP A 383 18.37 -1.70 4.47
N ILE A 384 17.46 -2.67 4.42
CA ILE A 384 16.45 -2.79 3.36
C ILE A 384 15.57 -1.54 3.32
N VAL A 385 15.09 -1.05 4.47
CA VAL A 385 14.23 0.14 4.52
C VAL A 385 14.99 1.39 4.08
N GLN A 386 16.18 1.58 4.57
CA GLN A 386 17.02 2.73 4.20
C GLN A 386 17.31 2.79 2.70
N GLN A 387 17.60 1.65 2.08
CA GLN A 387 17.95 1.56 0.67
C GLN A 387 16.75 1.57 -0.28
N ASN A 388 15.54 1.21 0.20
CA ASN A 388 14.42 0.95 -0.69
C ASN A 388 13.13 1.69 -0.35
N TYR A 389 12.91 2.06 0.90
CA TYR A 389 11.61 2.49 1.41
C TYR A 389 11.62 3.85 2.12
N SER A 390 12.64 4.69 1.92
CA SER A 390 12.53 6.12 2.20
C SER A 390 11.81 6.82 1.05
N TRP A 391 11.00 7.85 1.35
CA TRP A 391 10.32 8.62 0.30
C TRP A 391 11.31 9.27 -0.68
N ASN A 392 12.51 9.60 -0.23
CA ASN A 392 13.61 10.10 -1.08
C ASN A 392 13.96 9.08 -2.19
N VAL A 393 14.15 7.81 -1.80
CA VAL A 393 14.46 6.72 -2.75
C VAL A 393 13.26 6.43 -3.67
N VAL A 394 12.04 6.46 -3.13
CA VAL A 394 10.82 6.31 -3.94
C VAL A 394 10.71 7.43 -4.98
N GLY A 395 10.99 8.68 -4.59
CA GLY A 395 10.99 9.84 -5.50
C GLY A 395 12.05 9.73 -6.59
N GLN A 396 13.28 9.30 -6.26
CA GLN A 396 14.33 9.07 -7.24
C GLN A 396 13.93 8.01 -8.29
N ARG A 397 13.39 6.88 -7.83
CA ARG A 397 12.88 5.82 -8.74
C ARG A 397 11.72 6.29 -9.63
N LEU A 398 10.86 7.18 -9.11
CA LEU A 398 9.81 7.78 -9.93
C LEU A 398 10.38 8.67 -11.02
N ASN A 399 11.38 9.48 -10.70
CA ASN A 399 12.06 10.34 -11.69
C ASN A 399 12.72 9.50 -12.80
N GLU A 400 13.39 8.41 -12.45
CA GLU A 400 13.97 7.48 -13.43
C GLU A 400 12.91 6.89 -14.39
N VAL A 401 11.73 6.54 -13.83
CA VAL A 401 10.60 6.05 -14.65
C VAL A 401 10.10 7.14 -15.57
N TYR A 402 9.97 8.38 -15.10
CA TYR A 402 9.48 9.51 -15.90
C TYR A 402 10.44 9.84 -17.04
N ASP A 403 11.73 9.95 -16.75
CA ASP A 403 12.75 10.22 -17.75
C ASP A 403 12.76 9.13 -18.83
N LYS A 404 12.69 7.86 -18.44
CA LYS A 404 12.62 6.75 -19.36
C LYS A 404 11.39 6.82 -20.26
N VAL A 405 10.21 7.03 -19.66
CA VAL A 405 8.92 7.03 -20.36
C VAL A 405 8.83 8.18 -21.35
N VAL A 406 9.27 9.38 -20.98
CA VAL A 406 9.27 10.55 -21.86
C VAL A 406 10.24 10.35 -23.02
N ASN A 407 11.48 9.91 -22.75
CA ASN A 407 12.47 9.63 -23.78
C ASN A 407 12.00 8.55 -24.78
N GLU A 408 11.34 7.50 -24.33
CA GLU A 408 10.79 6.44 -25.20
C GLU A 408 9.64 6.98 -26.07
N TYR A 409 8.77 7.81 -25.51
CA TYR A 409 7.67 8.43 -26.22
C TYR A 409 8.15 9.37 -27.34
N GLU A 410 9.08 10.28 -27.03
CA GLU A 410 9.66 11.21 -28.00
C GLU A 410 10.33 10.49 -29.18
N ARG A 411 11.04 9.37 -28.92
CA ARG A 411 11.64 8.53 -29.97
C ARG A 411 10.60 7.89 -30.89
N SER A 412 9.47 7.46 -30.34
CA SER A 412 8.37 6.86 -31.09
C SER A 412 7.69 7.89 -32.00
N ASP A 413 7.41 9.08 -31.48
CA ASP A 413 6.82 10.18 -32.23
C ASP A 413 7.74 10.68 -33.36
N ALA A 414 9.05 10.76 -33.11
CA ALA A 414 10.03 11.13 -34.13
C ALA A 414 10.11 10.11 -35.26
N HIS A 415 9.98 8.82 -34.94
CA HIS A 415 10.00 7.73 -35.94
C HIS A 415 8.73 7.73 -36.80
N GLU A 416 7.54 7.88 -36.19
CA GLU A 416 6.28 7.99 -36.94
C GLU A 416 6.25 9.22 -37.85
N SER A 417 6.72 10.35 -37.37
CA SER A 417 6.82 11.59 -38.16
C SER A 417 7.74 11.46 -39.37
N THR A 418 8.84 10.69 -39.24
CA THR A 418 9.80 10.44 -40.33
C THR A 418 9.21 9.48 -41.38
N VAL A 419 8.46 8.48 -40.96
CA VAL A 419 7.81 7.52 -41.88
C VAL A 419 6.68 8.20 -42.67
N VAL A 420 5.90 9.08 -42.05
CA VAL A 420 4.81 9.83 -42.72
C VAL A 420 5.38 10.87 -43.71
N ALA A 421 6.56 11.42 -43.48
CA ALA A 421 7.20 12.38 -44.37
C ALA A 421 7.87 11.72 -45.61
N GLN A 422 8.04 10.40 -45.62
CA GLN A 422 8.69 9.63 -46.70
C GLN A 422 7.67 8.83 -47.55
N GLY A 423 6.40 8.79 -47.21
CA GLY A 423 5.31 8.13 -47.95
C GLY A 423 4.40 9.14 -48.64
#